data_b6789af95a2f4272c97a192ce87a55c7
#
_entry.id   b6789af95a2f4272c97a192ce87a55c7
#
_cell.length_a   1.000
_cell.length_b   1.000
_cell.length_c   1.000
_cell.angle_alpha   90.00
_cell.angle_beta   90.00
_cell.angle_gamma   90.00
#
_symmetry.space_group_name_H-M   'P 1'
#
loop_
_entity.id
_entity.type
_entity.pdbx_description
1 polymer ?
#
loop_
_entity_poly.entity_id
_entity_poly.type
_entity_poly.pdbx_seq_one_letter_code
_entity_poly.pdbx_strand_id
1 'polypeptide(L)'
;MVICGGEPTLNKDLPDFVKKIKKLGYGVKLDTNGSNPRMLEKLIGEKLIDYVAMDIKAPRERYYKAAGVKVDIKKIQKSIDILKRGKVDYELRSTILPKIHTKEDIVNMAKWIRNTKLYYLQQFRPEKTIDPEYKNCKPFSQKEIESIRKECNKYVVTKLRR
;
A
#
# COMPACT_ATOMS: atom_id res chain seq x y z
N MET A 1 9.27 7.27 -13.69
CA MET A 1 9.53 5.80 -13.61
C MET A 1 8.87 5.22 -12.36
N VAL A 2 8.38 3.98 -12.40
CA VAL A 2 7.84 3.29 -11.20
C VAL A 2 8.81 2.20 -10.79
N ILE A 3 9.18 2.17 -9.52
CA ILE A 3 10.00 1.14 -8.90
C ILE A 3 9.07 0.24 -8.09
N CYS A 4 8.98 -1.01 -8.49
CA CYS A 4 8.14 -2.05 -7.86
C CYS A 4 8.81 -3.43 -8.02
N GLY A 5 8.09 -4.49 -7.57
CA GLY A 5 8.55 -5.88 -7.67
C GLY A 5 9.18 -6.37 -6.36
N GLY A 6 8.63 -7.46 -5.80
CA GLY A 6 8.97 -7.90 -4.45
C GLY A 6 8.78 -6.77 -3.43
N GLU A 7 9.83 -6.44 -2.69
CA GLU A 7 9.88 -5.23 -1.86
C GLU A 7 11.18 -4.46 -2.20
N PRO A 8 11.09 -3.36 -2.96
CA PRO A 8 12.27 -2.62 -3.42
C PRO A 8 13.16 -2.11 -2.29
N THR A 9 12.56 -1.71 -1.15
CA THR A 9 13.29 -1.13 -0.02
C THR A 9 14.21 -2.11 0.71
N LEU A 10 14.17 -3.40 0.37
CA LEU A 10 15.12 -4.39 0.89
C LEU A 10 16.47 -4.35 0.16
N ASN A 11 16.53 -3.79 -1.04
CA ASN A 11 17.76 -3.66 -1.81
C ASN A 11 18.60 -2.50 -1.25
N LYS A 12 19.82 -2.82 -0.83
CA LYS A 12 20.71 -1.83 -0.20
C LYS A 12 21.20 -0.77 -1.19
N ASP A 13 21.30 -1.11 -2.46
CA ASP A 13 21.75 -0.26 -3.58
C ASP A 13 20.61 0.58 -4.20
N LEU A 14 19.39 0.42 -3.71
CA LEU A 14 18.23 1.18 -4.20
C LEU A 14 18.47 2.70 -4.29
N PRO A 15 19.07 3.37 -3.30
CA PRO A 15 19.34 4.81 -3.39
C PRO A 15 20.23 5.17 -4.58
N ASP A 16 21.29 4.39 -4.84
CA ASP A 16 22.21 4.67 -5.93
C ASP A 16 21.59 4.38 -7.29
N PHE A 17 20.76 3.35 -7.37
CA PHE A 17 19.96 3.09 -8.55
C PHE A 17 18.99 4.25 -8.85
N VAL A 18 18.28 4.74 -7.84
CA VAL A 18 17.35 5.86 -7.99
C VAL A 18 18.08 7.14 -8.39
N LYS A 19 19.27 7.42 -7.84
CA LYS A 19 20.11 8.56 -8.24
C LYS A 19 20.43 8.55 -9.75
N LYS A 20 20.72 7.37 -10.30
CA LYS A 20 20.96 7.24 -11.76
C LYS A 20 19.70 7.61 -12.56
N ILE A 21 18.51 7.16 -12.12
CA ILE A 21 17.23 7.50 -12.76
C ILE A 21 16.98 9.02 -12.68
N LYS A 22 17.20 9.61 -11.51
CA LYS A 22 17.02 11.07 -11.32
C LYS A 22 17.98 11.89 -12.19
N LYS A 23 19.22 11.43 -12.38
CA LYS A 23 20.19 12.08 -13.30
C LYS A 23 19.71 12.08 -14.76
N LEU A 24 18.88 11.12 -15.15
CA LEU A 24 18.26 11.07 -16.48
C LEU A 24 17.00 11.97 -16.58
N GLY A 25 16.66 12.74 -15.54
CA GLY A 25 15.54 13.68 -15.54
C GLY A 25 14.18 13.04 -15.23
N TYR A 26 14.10 11.78 -14.85
CA TYR A 26 12.84 11.12 -14.57
C TYR A 26 12.33 11.36 -13.16
N GLY A 27 10.99 11.55 -13.04
CA GLY A 27 10.28 11.40 -11.77
C GLY A 27 10.24 9.93 -11.33
N VAL A 28 10.34 9.70 -10.02
CA VAL A 28 10.37 8.34 -9.44
C VAL A 28 9.21 8.13 -8.48
N LYS A 29 8.38 7.10 -8.79
CA LYS A 29 7.36 6.57 -7.89
C LYS A 29 7.88 5.27 -7.27
N LEU A 30 7.78 5.15 -5.95
CA LEU A 30 8.09 3.94 -5.20
C LEU A 30 6.80 3.23 -4.80
N ASP A 31 6.68 1.95 -5.18
CA ASP A 31 5.69 1.03 -4.65
C ASP A 31 6.34 0.20 -3.53
N THR A 32 5.76 0.18 -2.32
CA THR A 32 6.34 -0.49 -1.15
C THR A 32 5.29 -1.10 -0.25
N ASN A 33 5.64 -2.16 0.46
CA ASN A 33 4.83 -2.74 1.52
C ASN A 33 5.06 -2.08 2.91
N GLY A 34 5.97 -1.10 2.99
CA GLY A 34 6.26 -0.35 4.20
C GLY A 34 7.07 -1.09 5.27
N SER A 35 7.60 -2.28 4.99
CA SER A 35 8.35 -3.09 5.98
C SER A 35 9.73 -2.53 6.32
N ASN A 36 10.25 -1.61 5.52
CA ASN A 36 11.56 -0.97 5.75
C ASN A 36 11.45 0.55 5.91
N PRO A 37 10.96 1.06 7.05
CA PRO A 37 10.79 2.49 7.28
C PRO A 37 12.11 3.29 7.22
N ARG A 38 13.25 2.68 7.55
CA ARG A 38 14.56 3.34 7.48
C ARG A 38 14.94 3.69 6.04
N MET A 39 14.79 2.75 5.11
CA MET A 39 15.05 2.99 3.69
C MET A 39 14.06 4.01 3.11
N LEU A 40 12.77 3.89 3.46
CA LEU A 40 11.76 4.86 3.04
C LEU A 40 12.11 6.28 3.50
N GLU A 41 12.47 6.45 4.77
CA GLU A 41 12.86 7.75 5.35
C GLU A 41 14.11 8.33 4.66
N LYS A 42 15.11 7.48 4.37
CA LYS A 42 16.32 7.86 3.63
C LYS A 42 15.98 8.37 2.21
N LEU A 43 15.20 7.61 1.45
CA LEU A 43 14.83 7.98 0.07
C LEU A 43 14.05 9.30 0.03
N ILE A 44 13.15 9.53 0.99
CA ILE A 44 12.40 10.79 1.12
C ILE A 44 13.34 11.93 1.54
N GLY A 45 14.20 11.71 2.54
CA GLY A 45 15.12 12.72 3.06
C GLY A 45 16.13 13.19 2.02
N GLU A 46 16.63 12.29 1.18
CA GLU A 46 17.53 12.59 0.06
C GLU A 46 16.78 13.10 -1.19
N LYS A 47 15.45 13.30 -1.14
CA LYS A 47 14.60 13.74 -2.28
C LYS A 47 14.75 12.86 -3.53
N LEU A 48 14.96 11.56 -3.34
CA LEU A 48 15.17 10.61 -4.43
C LEU A 48 13.85 10.13 -5.05
N ILE A 49 12.74 10.19 -4.31
CA ILE A 49 11.42 9.75 -4.76
C ILE A 49 10.44 10.91 -4.73
N ASP A 50 9.58 10.97 -5.74
CA ASP A 50 8.60 12.03 -5.94
C ASP A 50 7.19 11.60 -5.53
N TYR A 51 6.94 10.30 -5.45
CA TYR A 51 5.66 9.73 -5.05
C TYR A 51 5.82 8.36 -4.39
N VAL A 52 4.98 8.04 -3.40
CA VAL A 52 4.95 6.74 -2.74
C VAL A 52 3.56 6.12 -2.84
N ALA A 53 3.46 4.87 -3.28
CA ALA A 53 2.28 4.05 -3.10
C ALA A 53 2.60 2.93 -2.10
N MET A 54 2.00 3.00 -0.91
CA MET A 54 2.25 2.02 0.14
C MET A 54 1.06 1.09 0.33
N ASP A 55 1.33 -0.21 0.32
CA ASP A 55 0.31 -1.24 0.53
C ASP A 55 -0.03 -1.43 2.01
N ILE A 56 -1.32 -1.44 2.32
CA ILE A 56 -1.90 -1.92 3.58
C ILE A 56 -2.60 -3.24 3.31
N LYS A 57 -2.10 -4.32 3.90
CA LYS A 57 -2.52 -5.68 3.52
C LYS A 57 -3.74 -6.19 4.31
N ALA A 58 -3.91 -5.76 5.57
CA ALA A 58 -5.01 -6.16 6.45
C ALA A 58 -5.10 -5.22 7.67
N PRO A 59 -6.11 -5.31 8.53
CA PRO A 59 -6.09 -4.68 9.84
C PRO A 59 -4.95 -5.22 10.70
N ARG A 60 -4.49 -4.44 11.68
CA ARG A 60 -3.29 -4.74 12.50
C ARG A 60 -3.30 -6.15 13.06
N GLU A 61 -4.43 -6.56 13.62
CA GLU A 61 -4.61 -7.82 14.35
C GLU A 61 -4.52 -9.06 13.44
N ARG A 62 -4.79 -8.86 12.15
CA ARG A 62 -4.85 -9.94 11.15
C ARG A 62 -3.80 -9.80 10.04
N TYR A 63 -2.86 -8.89 10.20
CA TYR A 63 -1.92 -8.54 9.13
C TYR A 63 -1.10 -9.74 8.62
N TYR A 64 -0.69 -10.64 9.53
CA TYR A 64 0.06 -11.85 9.18
C TYR A 64 -0.69 -12.79 8.22
N LYS A 65 -2.04 -12.86 8.33
CA LYS A 65 -2.87 -13.71 7.45
C LYS A 65 -2.84 -13.25 6.00
N ALA A 66 -2.89 -11.94 5.76
CA ALA A 66 -2.86 -11.38 4.41
C ALA A 66 -1.45 -11.23 3.85
N ALA A 67 -0.45 -11.08 4.71
CA ALA A 67 0.94 -10.96 4.30
C ALA A 67 1.61 -12.31 4.00
N GLY A 68 1.04 -13.44 4.50
CA GLY A 68 1.62 -14.77 4.36
C GLY A 68 2.90 -15.00 5.17
N VAL A 69 3.38 -13.97 5.87
CA VAL A 69 4.62 -14.00 6.67
C VAL A 69 4.44 -13.18 7.94
N LYS A 70 5.27 -13.46 8.95
CA LYS A 70 5.31 -12.64 10.17
C LYS A 70 5.80 -11.23 9.84
N VAL A 71 4.98 -10.24 10.10
CA VAL A 71 5.27 -8.82 9.84
C VAL A 71 5.36 -8.05 11.17
N ASP A 72 6.38 -7.22 11.29
CA ASP A 72 6.49 -6.27 12.40
C ASP A 72 5.59 -5.04 12.12
N ILE A 73 4.42 -5.04 12.74
CA ILE A 73 3.42 -3.97 12.60
C ILE A 73 3.97 -2.59 13.02
N LYS A 74 4.93 -2.55 13.95
CA LYS A 74 5.57 -1.28 14.36
C LYS A 74 6.33 -0.64 13.18
N LYS A 75 6.93 -1.45 12.31
CA LYS A 75 7.60 -0.94 11.09
C LYS A 75 6.58 -0.37 10.10
N ILE A 76 5.47 -1.06 9.88
CA ILE A 76 4.38 -0.57 9.01
C ILE A 76 3.84 0.75 9.56
N GLN A 77 3.54 0.82 10.87
CA GLN A 77 3.09 2.05 11.51
C GLN A 77 4.11 3.19 11.33
N LYS A 78 5.39 2.91 11.54
CA LYS A 78 6.45 3.91 11.37
C LYS A 78 6.51 4.43 9.94
N SER A 79 6.32 3.57 8.93
CA SER A 79 6.25 3.99 7.52
C SER A 79 5.04 4.89 7.25
N ILE A 80 3.86 4.56 7.80
CA ILE A 80 2.68 5.41 7.73
C ILE A 80 2.96 6.79 8.35
N ASP A 81 3.59 6.83 9.52
CA ASP A 81 3.90 8.07 10.22
C ASP A 81 4.93 8.94 9.46
N ILE A 82 5.91 8.32 8.80
CA ILE A 82 6.84 9.02 7.90
C ILE A 82 6.09 9.68 6.75
N LEU A 83 5.18 8.97 6.10
CA LEU A 83 4.38 9.50 4.99
C LEU A 83 3.45 10.65 5.44
N LYS A 84 2.84 10.53 6.63
CA LYS A 84 1.99 11.59 7.21
C LYS A 84 2.71 12.91 7.44
N ARG A 85 4.05 12.92 7.56
CA ARG A 85 4.83 14.17 7.67
C ARG A 85 4.76 15.04 6.39
N GLY A 86 4.24 14.49 5.29
CA GLY A 86 3.93 15.23 4.07
C GLY A 86 5.14 15.72 3.26
N LYS A 87 6.32 15.13 3.47
CA LYS A 87 7.55 15.49 2.73
C LYS A 87 7.62 14.92 1.31
N VAL A 88 6.69 14.04 0.97
CA VAL A 88 6.53 13.42 -0.35
C VAL A 88 5.04 13.21 -0.61
N ASP A 89 4.61 13.27 -1.86
CA ASP A 89 3.25 12.90 -2.22
C ASP A 89 3.07 11.38 -2.14
N TYR A 90 1.92 10.94 -1.64
CA TYR A 90 1.68 9.53 -1.42
C TYR A 90 0.21 9.13 -1.47
N GLU A 91 0.01 7.85 -1.65
CA GLU A 91 -1.24 7.12 -1.45
C GLU A 91 -1.01 5.88 -0.60
N LEU A 92 -2.01 5.50 0.18
CA LEU A 92 -2.11 4.16 0.73
C LEU A 92 -3.08 3.36 -0.12
N ARG A 93 -2.85 2.05 -0.27
CA ARG A 93 -3.71 1.20 -1.09
C ARG A 93 -3.86 -0.20 -0.51
N SER A 94 -4.98 -0.84 -0.80
CA SER A 94 -5.22 -2.24 -0.44
C SER A 94 -5.87 -2.97 -1.60
N THR A 95 -5.32 -4.12 -1.97
CA THR A 95 -6.01 -5.07 -2.83
C THR A 95 -6.95 -5.88 -1.96
N ILE A 96 -8.25 -5.77 -2.21
CA ILE A 96 -9.29 -6.37 -1.37
C ILE A 96 -9.93 -7.57 -2.04
N LEU A 97 -10.15 -8.63 -1.25
CA LEU A 97 -10.70 -9.91 -1.68
C LEU A 97 -11.58 -10.49 -0.57
N PRO A 98 -12.85 -10.90 -0.84
CA PRO A 98 -13.76 -11.45 0.18
C PRO A 98 -13.21 -12.66 0.94
N LYS A 99 -12.37 -13.50 0.30
CA LYS A 99 -11.73 -14.65 0.96
C LYS A 99 -10.76 -14.26 2.08
N ILE A 100 -10.16 -13.06 1.99
CA ILE A 100 -9.16 -12.55 2.95
C ILE A 100 -9.77 -11.47 3.86
N HIS A 101 -10.62 -10.60 3.30
CA HIS A 101 -11.11 -9.41 3.95
C HIS A 101 -12.64 -9.44 4.10
N THR A 102 -13.12 -9.24 5.30
CA THR A 102 -14.51 -8.84 5.54
C THR A 102 -14.68 -7.34 5.29
N LYS A 103 -15.92 -6.87 5.16
CA LYS A 103 -16.23 -5.43 5.12
C LYS A 103 -15.66 -4.70 6.34
N GLU A 104 -15.78 -5.31 7.52
CA GLU A 104 -15.27 -4.76 8.77
C GLU A 104 -13.74 -4.65 8.78
N ASP A 105 -13.03 -5.65 8.27
CA ASP A 105 -11.58 -5.59 8.11
C ASP A 105 -11.15 -4.37 7.31
N ILE A 106 -11.82 -4.10 6.18
CA ILE A 106 -11.48 -2.99 5.29
C ILE A 106 -11.75 -1.64 5.98
N VAL A 107 -12.86 -1.54 6.70
CA VAL A 107 -13.17 -0.34 7.50
C VAL A 107 -12.16 -0.15 8.65
N ASN A 108 -11.71 -1.22 9.30
CA ASN A 108 -10.69 -1.15 10.35
C ASN A 108 -9.32 -0.75 9.78
N MET A 109 -8.98 -1.15 8.55
CA MET A 109 -7.81 -0.60 7.84
C MET A 109 -7.95 0.91 7.66
N ALA A 110 -9.10 1.41 7.18
CA ALA A 110 -9.35 2.84 7.01
C ALA A 110 -9.26 3.62 8.33
N LYS A 111 -9.79 3.06 9.42
CA LYS A 111 -9.65 3.65 10.77
C LYS A 111 -8.19 3.73 11.20
N TRP A 112 -7.42 2.68 10.94
CA TRP A 112 -5.99 2.64 11.29
C TRP A 112 -5.19 3.73 10.58
N ILE A 113 -5.46 3.93 9.30
CA ILE A 113 -4.75 4.92 8.47
C ILE A 113 -5.46 6.29 8.45
N ARG A 114 -6.38 6.55 9.37
CA ARG A 114 -7.09 7.84 9.45
C ARG A 114 -6.13 9.03 9.41
N ASN A 115 -6.58 10.14 8.86
CA ASN A 115 -5.78 11.37 8.69
C ASN A 115 -4.59 11.23 7.72
N THR A 116 -4.62 10.22 6.82
CA THR A 116 -3.75 10.19 5.65
C THR A 116 -4.43 10.89 4.46
N LYS A 117 -3.64 11.26 3.44
CA LYS A 117 -4.16 12.05 2.30
C LYS A 117 -5.16 11.28 1.45
N LEU A 118 -4.84 10.03 1.12
CA LEU A 118 -5.57 9.28 0.10
C LEU A 118 -5.43 7.77 0.30
N TYR A 119 -6.55 7.06 0.21
CA TYR A 119 -6.61 5.60 0.27
C TYR A 119 -7.27 5.03 -0.97
N TYR A 120 -6.63 4.06 -1.63
CA TYR A 120 -7.20 3.33 -2.75
C TYR A 120 -7.59 1.92 -2.36
N LEU A 121 -8.86 1.56 -2.59
CA LEU A 121 -9.31 0.18 -2.60
C LEU A 121 -9.18 -0.35 -4.03
N GLN A 122 -8.35 -1.37 -4.21
CA GLN A 122 -8.13 -2.05 -5.48
C GLN A 122 -8.89 -3.38 -5.47
N GLN A 123 -9.70 -3.59 -6.48
CA GLN A 123 -10.40 -4.87 -6.64
C GLN A 123 -9.41 -5.96 -7.04
N PHE A 124 -9.49 -7.11 -6.38
CA PHE A 124 -8.75 -8.30 -6.78
C PHE A 124 -9.15 -8.74 -8.19
N ARG A 125 -8.18 -9.21 -8.97
CA ARG A 125 -8.37 -9.72 -10.33
C ARG A 125 -7.94 -11.17 -10.39
N PRO A 126 -8.90 -12.13 -10.47
CA PRO A 126 -8.60 -13.57 -10.44
C PRO A 126 -7.67 -14.02 -11.58
N GLU A 127 -7.82 -13.41 -12.74
CA GLU A 127 -7.04 -13.71 -13.94
C GLU A 127 -5.54 -13.38 -13.82
N LYS A 128 -5.16 -12.59 -12.81
CA LYS A 128 -3.78 -12.16 -12.57
C LYS A 128 -3.14 -12.78 -11.32
N THR A 129 -3.83 -13.73 -10.69
CA THR A 129 -3.28 -14.38 -9.49
C THR A 129 -2.22 -15.43 -9.84
N ILE A 130 -1.16 -15.50 -9.03
CA ILE A 130 -0.13 -16.53 -9.13
C ILE A 130 -0.63 -17.82 -8.45
N ASP A 131 -1.31 -17.70 -7.32
CA ASP A 131 -1.82 -18.82 -6.56
C ASP A 131 -3.13 -19.36 -7.16
N PRO A 132 -3.15 -20.63 -7.62
CA PRO A 132 -4.34 -21.24 -8.23
C PRO A 132 -5.58 -21.24 -7.33
N GLU A 133 -5.40 -21.25 -6.01
CA GLU A 133 -6.48 -21.25 -5.02
C GLU A 133 -7.39 -20.00 -5.14
N TYR A 134 -6.84 -18.91 -5.67
CA TYR A 134 -7.57 -17.65 -5.83
C TYR A 134 -8.19 -17.45 -7.22
N LYS A 135 -7.92 -18.33 -8.19
CA LYS A 135 -8.44 -18.19 -9.57
C LYS A 135 -9.95 -18.14 -9.63
N ASN A 136 -10.64 -18.88 -8.75
CA ASN A 136 -12.11 -18.96 -8.71
C ASN A 136 -12.73 -18.02 -7.65
N CYS A 137 -11.93 -17.17 -7.00
CA CYS A 137 -12.43 -16.26 -5.98
C CYS A 137 -13.22 -15.11 -6.64
N LYS A 138 -14.49 -14.98 -6.27
CA LYS A 138 -15.31 -13.86 -6.72
C LYS A 138 -14.90 -12.58 -5.98
N PRO A 139 -14.63 -11.48 -6.69
CA PRO A 139 -14.40 -10.18 -6.08
C PRO A 139 -15.69 -9.64 -5.44
N PHE A 140 -15.57 -8.56 -4.67
CA PHE A 140 -16.74 -7.83 -4.19
C PHE A 140 -17.57 -7.31 -5.37
N SER A 141 -18.90 -7.38 -5.26
CA SER A 141 -19.79 -6.75 -6.22
C SER A 141 -19.61 -5.22 -6.22
N GLN A 142 -20.02 -4.56 -7.32
CA GLN A 142 -19.92 -3.10 -7.42
C GLN A 142 -20.69 -2.40 -6.30
N LYS A 143 -21.85 -2.94 -5.87
CA LYS A 143 -22.65 -2.40 -4.77
C LYS A 143 -21.93 -2.53 -3.43
N GLU A 144 -21.31 -3.68 -3.18
CA GLU A 144 -20.56 -3.93 -1.94
C GLU A 144 -19.33 -3.03 -1.83
N ILE A 145 -18.51 -2.97 -2.88
CA ILE A 145 -17.29 -2.15 -2.84
C ILE A 145 -17.60 -0.66 -2.70
N GLU A 146 -18.70 -0.18 -3.31
CA GLU A 146 -19.14 1.20 -3.16
C GLU A 146 -19.66 1.48 -1.74
N SER A 147 -20.39 0.54 -1.14
CA SER A 147 -20.79 0.63 0.28
C SER A 147 -19.57 0.67 1.20
N ILE A 148 -18.57 -0.19 0.96
CA ILE A 148 -17.32 -0.23 1.74
C ILE A 148 -16.56 1.10 1.57
N ARG A 149 -16.42 1.61 0.35
CA ARG A 149 -15.77 2.89 0.07
C ARG A 149 -16.43 4.04 0.85
N LYS A 150 -17.76 4.12 0.85
CA LYS A 150 -18.50 5.15 1.60
C LYS A 150 -18.20 5.08 3.09
N GLU A 151 -18.14 3.89 3.68
CA GLU A 151 -17.80 3.72 5.10
C GLU A 151 -16.35 4.13 5.38
N CYS A 152 -15.38 3.70 4.55
CA CYS A 152 -13.98 4.08 4.70
C CYS A 152 -13.79 5.59 4.57
N ASN A 153 -14.55 6.26 3.70
CA ASN A 153 -14.47 7.70 3.45
C ASN A 153 -14.80 8.56 4.68
N LYS A 154 -15.41 7.98 5.73
CA LYS A 154 -15.60 8.63 7.03
C LYS A 154 -14.29 8.84 7.80
N TYR A 155 -13.23 8.10 7.46
CA TYR A 155 -11.95 8.12 8.18
C TYR A 155 -10.79 8.67 7.34
N VAL A 156 -10.81 8.40 6.03
CA VAL A 156 -9.80 8.83 5.07
C VAL A 156 -10.42 8.96 3.68
N VAL A 157 -10.02 9.95 2.91
CA VAL A 157 -10.48 10.10 1.52
C VAL A 157 -10.21 8.82 0.75
N THR A 158 -11.28 8.09 0.38
CA THR A 158 -11.20 6.75 -0.19
C THR A 158 -11.74 6.73 -1.62
N LYS A 159 -10.92 6.21 -2.52
CA LYS A 159 -11.25 6.04 -3.95
C LYS A 159 -11.16 4.56 -4.35
N LEU A 160 -11.87 4.20 -5.41
CA LEU A 160 -11.75 2.88 -6.04
C LEU A 160 -10.74 2.96 -7.18
N ARG A 161 -9.88 1.93 -7.29
CA ARG A 161 -9.03 1.72 -8.45
C ARG A 161 -9.44 0.41 -9.12
N ARG A 162 -9.82 0.49 -10.38
CA ARG A 162 -10.19 -0.67 -11.22
C ARG A 162 -8.96 -1.32 -11.84
#